data_69f3feac74c4d4c7567841950065cbb0
#
_entry.id   69f3feac74c4d4c7567841950065cbb0
#
_cell.length_a   1.000
_cell.length_b   1.000
_cell.length_c   1.000
_cell.angle_alpha   90.00
_cell.angle_beta   90.00
_cell.angle_gamma   90.00
#
_symmetry.space_group_name_H-M   'P 1'
#
loop_
_entity.id
_entity.type
_entity.pdbx_description
1 polymer ?
#
loop_
_entity_poly.entity_id
_entity_poly.type
_entity_poly.pdbx_seq_one_letter_code
_entity_poly.pdbx_strand_id
1 'polypeptide(L)'
;MNKPTRNLTLMTDLYELKAAVLAARESCHLPVLATAAFGENGRLLTGGDAAALVSLLEALGVDALGLNCGAGPLQLSAPVRQLVHLSSVPVIFKPNAGLPHTAEDGSVRYDIDADTFAAAVAEAAQEGVAVVGGCCGTTPEHIAKLHAACAGLSPVPPFSKQTIYL
;
A
#
# COMPACT_ATOMS: atom_id res chain seq x y z
N MET A 1 23.84 2.11 1.34
CA MET A 1 23.74 2.23 -0.14
C MET A 1 22.32 1.93 -0.54
N ASN A 2 21.57 2.91 -1.07
CA ASN A 2 20.24 2.66 -1.63
C ASN A 2 20.37 1.79 -2.88
N LYS A 3 19.92 0.55 -2.79
CA LYS A 3 19.82 -0.29 -4.00
C LYS A 3 18.65 0.24 -4.85
N PRO A 4 18.82 0.41 -6.17
CA PRO A 4 17.72 0.78 -7.04
C PRO A 4 16.62 -0.29 -6.96
N THR A 5 15.36 0.14 -6.99
CA THR A 5 14.17 -0.73 -6.98
C THR A 5 13.24 -0.38 -8.13
N ARG A 6 12.40 -1.30 -8.56
CA ARG A 6 11.27 -1.03 -9.46
C ARG A 6 10.01 -0.87 -8.62
N ASN A 7 9.40 0.29 -8.72
CA ASN A 7 8.14 0.58 -8.02
C ASN A 7 7.01 0.64 -9.06
N LEU A 8 6.10 -0.33 -8.99
CA LEU A 8 4.90 -0.41 -9.83
C LEU A 8 3.71 0.02 -8.98
N THR A 9 3.12 1.15 -9.30
CA THR A 9 2.09 1.79 -8.46
C THR A 9 0.84 2.15 -9.25
N LEU A 10 -0.27 2.34 -8.52
CA LEU A 10 -1.56 2.81 -9.04
C LEU A 10 -2.28 1.84 -9.98
N MET A 11 -2.00 0.56 -9.92
CA MET A 11 -2.73 -0.41 -10.72
C MET A 11 -4.12 -0.65 -10.12
N THR A 12 -5.14 -0.66 -10.98
CA THR A 12 -6.55 -0.86 -10.58
C THR A 12 -7.10 -2.20 -11.07
N ASP A 13 -6.29 -2.94 -11.83
CA ASP A 13 -6.63 -4.21 -12.45
C ASP A 13 -5.51 -5.23 -12.21
N LEU A 14 -5.89 -6.49 -11.88
CA LEU A 14 -4.93 -7.56 -11.60
C LEU A 14 -4.18 -8.04 -12.85
N TYR A 15 -4.80 -8.02 -14.03
CA TYR A 15 -4.13 -8.44 -15.26
C TYR A 15 -3.11 -7.42 -15.73
N GLU A 16 -3.44 -6.13 -15.60
CA GLU A 16 -2.50 -5.05 -15.88
C GLU A 16 -1.29 -5.13 -14.92
N LEU A 17 -1.55 -5.32 -13.62
CA LEU A 17 -0.52 -5.48 -12.60
C LEU A 17 0.37 -6.70 -12.88
N LYS A 18 -0.24 -7.83 -13.26
CA LYS A 18 0.49 -9.03 -13.69
C LYS A 18 1.42 -8.74 -14.86
N ALA A 19 0.92 -8.11 -15.91
CA ALA A 19 1.71 -7.77 -17.09
C ALA A 19 2.90 -6.86 -16.74
N ALA A 20 2.66 -5.85 -15.90
CA ALA A 20 3.71 -4.93 -15.44
C ALA A 20 4.80 -5.63 -14.61
N VAL A 21 4.42 -6.52 -13.69
CA VAL A 21 5.37 -7.28 -12.87
C VAL A 21 6.19 -8.23 -13.74
N LEU A 22 5.57 -8.95 -14.68
CA LEU A 22 6.28 -9.84 -15.61
C LEU A 22 7.28 -9.05 -16.45
N ALA A 23 6.87 -7.93 -17.05
CA ALA A 23 7.77 -7.08 -17.84
C ALA A 23 8.95 -6.55 -17.01
N ALA A 24 8.73 -6.18 -15.75
CA ALA A 24 9.79 -5.75 -14.86
C ALA A 24 10.78 -6.88 -14.54
N ARG A 25 10.28 -8.09 -14.27
CA ARG A 25 11.11 -9.29 -14.00
C ARG A 25 11.92 -9.74 -15.20
N GLU A 26 11.35 -9.69 -16.39
CA GLU A 26 12.04 -10.03 -17.64
C GLU A 26 13.10 -9.00 -18.02
N SER A 27 12.91 -7.73 -17.63
CA SER A 27 13.80 -6.63 -18.03
C SER A 27 14.96 -6.39 -17.08
N CYS A 28 14.89 -6.82 -15.80
CA CYS A 28 15.95 -6.56 -14.83
C CYS A 28 15.85 -7.46 -13.58
N HIS A 29 16.94 -7.49 -12.80
CA HIS A 29 17.05 -8.22 -11.52
C HIS A 29 16.89 -7.28 -10.29
N LEU A 30 16.29 -6.12 -10.45
CA LEU A 30 16.05 -5.22 -9.35
C LEU A 30 14.86 -5.71 -8.48
N PRO A 31 14.86 -5.41 -7.17
CA PRO A 31 13.70 -5.65 -6.34
C PRO A 31 12.45 -4.96 -6.93
N VAL A 32 11.33 -5.68 -6.95
CA VAL A 32 10.05 -5.21 -7.47
C VAL A 32 9.09 -4.98 -6.32
N LEU A 33 8.64 -3.74 -6.16
CA LEU A 33 7.62 -3.33 -5.21
C LEU A 33 6.35 -3.04 -6.00
N ALA A 34 5.26 -3.73 -5.69
CA ALA A 34 4.00 -3.61 -6.44
C ALA A 34 2.85 -3.19 -5.54
N THR A 35 2.15 -2.12 -5.90
CA THR A 35 1.01 -1.62 -5.13
C THR A 35 -0.20 -1.40 -6.02
N ALA A 36 -1.39 -1.66 -5.47
CA ALA A 36 -2.66 -1.50 -6.14
C ALA A 36 -3.53 -0.43 -5.46
N ALA A 37 -4.43 0.17 -6.21
CA ALA A 37 -5.40 1.15 -5.70
C ALA A 37 -6.74 0.45 -5.41
N PHE A 38 -7.13 0.45 -4.13
CA PHE A 38 -8.42 -0.08 -3.68
C PHE A 38 -9.41 1.06 -3.46
N GLY A 39 -10.66 0.84 -3.86
CA GLY A 39 -11.75 1.72 -3.51
C GLY A 39 -12.19 1.56 -2.04
N GLU A 40 -13.15 2.39 -1.61
CA GLU A 40 -13.74 2.37 -0.27
C GLU A 40 -14.40 1.02 0.08
N ASN A 41 -14.83 0.27 -0.92
CA ASN A 41 -15.39 -1.07 -0.77
C ASN A 41 -14.34 -2.16 -0.47
N GLY A 42 -13.06 -1.79 -0.32
CA GLY A 42 -11.96 -2.72 -0.08
C GLY A 42 -11.61 -3.62 -1.26
N ARG A 43 -11.91 -3.18 -2.48
CA ARG A 43 -11.64 -3.94 -3.72
C ARG A 43 -10.99 -3.07 -4.78
N LEU A 44 -10.34 -3.74 -5.72
CA LEU A 44 -9.91 -3.12 -6.97
C LEU A 44 -11.13 -2.70 -7.82
N LEU A 45 -10.94 -1.77 -8.71
CA LEU A 45 -12.00 -1.33 -9.64
C LEU A 45 -12.62 -2.51 -10.42
N THR A 46 -11.81 -3.51 -10.78
CA THR A 46 -12.22 -4.72 -11.49
C THR A 46 -12.67 -5.86 -10.57
N GLY A 47 -12.80 -5.62 -9.25
CA GLY A 47 -13.41 -6.52 -8.29
C GLY A 47 -12.45 -7.41 -7.49
N GLY A 48 -11.15 -7.44 -7.78
CA GLY A 48 -10.16 -8.19 -7.01
C GLY A 48 -10.08 -7.70 -5.55
N ASP A 49 -9.86 -8.62 -4.61
CA ASP A 49 -9.69 -8.34 -3.19
C ASP A 49 -8.25 -8.53 -2.70
N ALA A 50 -8.02 -8.34 -1.40
CA ALA A 50 -6.70 -8.48 -0.79
C ALA A 50 -6.09 -9.88 -0.99
N ALA A 51 -6.91 -10.94 -0.89
CA ALA A 51 -6.43 -12.31 -1.07
C ALA A 51 -6.00 -12.59 -2.52
N ALA A 52 -6.77 -12.11 -3.49
CA ALA A 52 -6.42 -12.21 -4.90
C ALA A 52 -5.13 -11.43 -5.23
N LEU A 53 -4.97 -10.22 -4.67
CA LEU A 53 -3.77 -9.41 -4.84
C LEU A 53 -2.53 -10.11 -4.27
N VAL A 54 -2.59 -10.60 -3.04
CA VAL A 54 -1.48 -11.33 -2.40
C VAL A 54 -1.11 -12.56 -3.19
N SER A 55 -2.11 -13.39 -3.54
CA SER A 55 -1.87 -14.64 -4.28
C SER A 55 -1.18 -14.40 -5.62
N LEU A 56 -1.62 -13.37 -6.35
CA LEU A 56 -1.01 -13.01 -7.63
C LEU A 56 0.42 -12.52 -7.47
N LEU A 57 0.63 -11.53 -6.59
CA LEU A 57 1.92 -10.85 -6.48
C LEU A 57 3.01 -11.74 -5.88
N GLU A 58 2.67 -12.55 -4.90
CA GLU A 58 3.62 -13.52 -4.33
C GLU A 58 3.98 -14.63 -5.34
N ALA A 59 3.02 -15.12 -6.12
CA ALA A 59 3.30 -16.08 -7.19
C ALA A 59 4.22 -15.50 -8.27
N LEU A 60 4.19 -14.19 -8.49
CA LEU A 60 5.09 -13.48 -9.40
C LEU A 60 6.43 -13.09 -8.75
N GLY A 61 6.60 -13.39 -7.47
CA GLY A 61 7.86 -13.19 -6.74
C GLY A 61 8.20 -11.74 -6.46
N VAL A 62 7.23 -10.86 -6.20
CA VAL A 62 7.52 -9.47 -5.80
C VAL A 62 8.23 -9.43 -4.45
N ASP A 63 9.04 -8.40 -4.22
CA ASP A 63 9.82 -8.22 -2.99
C ASP A 63 9.03 -7.47 -1.90
N ALA A 64 7.99 -6.74 -2.29
CA ALA A 64 6.99 -6.15 -1.40
C ALA A 64 5.70 -5.88 -2.18
N LEU A 65 4.57 -5.91 -1.48
CA LEU A 65 3.25 -5.63 -2.06
C LEU A 65 2.45 -4.68 -1.16
N GLY A 66 1.38 -4.11 -1.69
CA GLY A 66 0.55 -3.25 -0.84
C GLY A 66 -0.48 -2.42 -1.55
N LEU A 67 -0.94 -1.40 -0.83
CA LEU A 67 -1.93 -0.44 -1.31
C LEU A 67 -1.32 0.94 -1.45
N ASN A 68 -1.73 1.65 -2.51
CA ASN A 68 -1.49 3.08 -2.61
C ASN A 68 -2.64 3.77 -3.34
N CYS A 69 -2.92 5.03 -2.98
CA CYS A 69 -4.03 5.79 -3.53
C CYS A 69 -5.41 5.16 -3.21
N GLY A 70 -6.41 5.42 -4.03
CA GLY A 70 -7.79 4.90 -3.94
C GLY A 70 -8.61 5.66 -2.89
N ALA A 71 -8.43 5.35 -1.63
CA ALA A 71 -9.15 5.98 -0.53
C ALA A 71 -8.21 6.44 0.60
N GLY A 72 -8.77 6.96 1.69
CA GLY A 72 -8.03 7.38 2.88
C GLY A 72 -7.64 6.22 3.80
N PRO A 73 -6.80 6.48 4.81
CA PRO A 73 -6.29 5.43 5.68
C PRO A 73 -7.39 4.75 6.50
N LEU A 74 -8.45 5.47 6.86
CA LEU A 74 -9.56 4.93 7.65
C LEU A 74 -10.39 3.93 6.83
N GLN A 75 -10.71 4.24 5.58
CA GLN A 75 -11.45 3.37 4.67
C GLN A 75 -10.63 2.13 4.28
N LEU A 76 -9.31 2.27 4.16
CA LEU A 76 -8.41 1.18 3.77
C LEU A 76 -7.86 0.38 4.96
N SER A 77 -8.26 0.66 6.20
CA SER A 77 -7.78 -0.06 7.39
C SER A 77 -8.05 -1.56 7.34
N ALA A 78 -9.26 -1.96 6.97
CA ALA A 78 -9.63 -3.37 6.87
C ALA A 78 -8.87 -4.13 5.75
N PRO A 79 -8.81 -3.63 4.49
CA PRO A 79 -8.02 -4.29 3.46
C PRO A 79 -6.51 -4.31 3.75
N VAL A 80 -5.92 -3.29 4.37
CA VAL A 80 -4.50 -3.32 4.71
C VAL A 80 -4.19 -4.35 5.81
N ARG A 81 -5.05 -4.50 6.82
CA ARG A 81 -4.95 -5.58 7.82
C ARG A 81 -5.02 -6.97 7.17
N GLN A 82 -5.91 -7.15 6.21
CA GLN A 82 -5.97 -8.42 5.47
C GLN A 82 -4.67 -8.70 4.71
N LEU A 83 -4.06 -7.69 4.08
CA LEU A 83 -2.76 -7.85 3.42
C LEU A 83 -1.68 -8.26 4.41
N VAL A 84 -1.59 -7.62 5.59
CA VAL A 84 -0.62 -7.97 6.63
C VAL A 84 -0.78 -9.43 7.08
N HIS A 85 -2.01 -9.90 7.28
CA HIS A 85 -2.28 -11.27 7.70
C HIS A 85 -2.05 -12.33 6.61
N LEU A 86 -2.17 -11.97 5.35
CA LEU A 86 -2.06 -12.91 4.22
C LEU A 86 -0.67 -12.94 3.60
N SER A 87 0.05 -11.82 3.66
CA SER A 87 1.32 -11.65 2.95
C SER A 87 2.51 -12.25 3.71
N SER A 88 3.36 -12.98 2.97
CA SER A 88 4.67 -13.44 3.43
C SER A 88 5.82 -12.50 3.01
N VAL A 89 5.51 -11.40 2.32
CA VAL A 89 6.47 -10.34 1.97
C VAL A 89 6.06 -9.02 2.64
N PRO A 90 6.98 -8.05 2.78
CA PRO A 90 6.67 -6.76 3.39
C PRO A 90 5.48 -6.05 2.74
N VAL A 91 4.59 -5.50 3.58
CA VAL A 91 3.41 -4.77 3.13
C VAL A 91 3.68 -3.27 3.08
N ILE A 92 3.23 -2.62 2.01
CA ILE A 92 3.35 -1.18 1.74
C ILE A 92 1.97 -0.55 1.89
N PHE A 93 1.88 0.59 2.59
CA PHE A 93 0.66 1.37 2.73
C PHE A 93 0.90 2.86 2.51
N LYS A 94 0.36 3.39 1.41
CA LYS A 94 0.47 4.81 1.01
C LYS A 94 -0.90 5.34 0.58
N PRO A 95 -1.85 5.54 1.52
CA PRO A 95 -3.20 6.02 1.22
C PRO A 95 -3.21 7.49 0.82
N ASN A 96 -4.36 7.97 0.33
CA ASN A 96 -4.64 9.39 0.17
C ASN A 96 -4.87 10.05 1.54
N ALA A 97 -4.80 11.38 1.61
CA ALA A 97 -5.23 12.15 2.79
C ALA A 97 -6.77 12.26 2.86
N GLY A 98 -7.47 11.14 2.73
CA GLY A 98 -8.92 11.04 2.67
C GLY A 98 -9.46 10.98 1.23
N LEU A 99 -10.70 11.42 1.07
CA LEU A 99 -11.40 11.43 -0.22
C LEU A 99 -11.30 12.80 -0.89
N PRO A 100 -11.15 12.84 -2.22
CA PRO A 100 -11.15 14.12 -2.94
C PRO A 100 -12.56 14.71 -2.96
N HIS A 101 -12.66 16.01 -2.70
CA HIS A 101 -13.88 16.80 -2.89
C HIS A 101 -13.56 18.12 -3.61
N THR A 102 -14.52 18.66 -4.33
CA THR A 102 -14.36 19.95 -5.01
C THR A 102 -14.76 21.07 -4.04
N ALA A 103 -13.83 21.97 -3.75
CA ALA A 103 -14.09 23.17 -2.96
C ALA A 103 -14.88 24.21 -3.78
N GLU A 104 -15.42 25.25 -3.11
CA GLU A 104 -16.20 26.32 -3.75
C GLU A 104 -15.41 27.09 -4.83
N ASP A 105 -14.09 27.15 -4.69
CA ASP A 105 -13.18 27.76 -5.66
C ASP A 105 -12.83 26.85 -6.85
N GLY A 106 -13.42 25.64 -6.94
CA GLY A 106 -13.18 24.66 -7.97
C GLY A 106 -11.88 23.83 -7.75
N SER A 107 -11.12 24.07 -6.70
CA SER A 107 -9.93 23.28 -6.37
C SER A 107 -10.32 21.91 -5.79
N VAL A 108 -9.48 20.90 -6.00
CA VAL A 108 -9.62 19.59 -5.35
C VAL A 108 -8.94 19.64 -3.99
N ARG A 109 -9.69 19.27 -2.95
CA ARG A 109 -9.21 19.16 -1.57
C ARG A 109 -9.45 17.76 -1.02
N TYR A 110 -8.69 17.42 0.01
CA TYR A 110 -8.79 16.16 0.73
C TYR A 110 -9.15 16.46 2.19
N ASP A 111 -9.95 15.59 2.81
CA ASP A 111 -10.67 15.87 4.05
C ASP A 111 -9.99 15.39 5.33
N ILE A 112 -8.85 14.70 5.22
CA ILE A 112 -8.11 14.21 6.39
C ILE A 112 -6.90 15.11 6.65
N ASP A 113 -6.84 15.68 7.86
CA ASP A 113 -5.70 16.47 8.32
C ASP A 113 -4.47 15.61 8.64
N ALA A 114 -3.33 16.27 8.85
CA ALA A 114 -2.06 15.62 9.04
C ALA A 114 -1.95 14.80 10.35
N ASP A 115 -2.67 15.19 11.41
CA ASP A 115 -2.66 14.48 12.70
C ASP A 115 -3.45 13.17 12.59
N THR A 116 -4.68 13.27 12.07
CA THR A 116 -5.56 12.12 11.84
C THR A 116 -4.93 11.12 10.86
N PHE A 117 -4.32 11.63 9.78
CA PHE A 117 -3.60 10.80 8.82
C PHE A 117 -2.43 10.05 9.46
N ALA A 118 -1.58 10.77 10.20
CA ALA A 118 -0.40 10.19 10.83
C ALA A 118 -0.79 9.13 11.87
N ALA A 119 -1.82 9.38 12.68
CA ALA A 119 -2.30 8.43 13.67
C ALA A 119 -2.80 7.13 13.03
N ALA A 120 -3.65 7.23 11.99
CA ALA A 120 -4.22 6.06 11.32
C ALA A 120 -3.18 5.23 10.55
N VAL A 121 -2.21 5.89 9.90
CA VAL A 121 -1.15 5.17 9.17
C VAL A 121 -0.11 4.57 10.14
N ALA A 122 0.18 5.23 11.26
CA ALA A 122 1.06 4.69 12.30
C ALA A 122 0.43 3.46 13.00
N GLU A 123 -0.90 3.43 13.20
CA GLU A 123 -1.61 2.24 13.68
C GLU A 123 -1.38 1.06 12.74
N ALA A 124 -1.52 1.25 11.43
CA ALA A 124 -1.23 0.21 10.46
C ALA A 124 0.24 -0.27 10.51
N ALA A 125 1.19 0.63 10.77
CA ALA A 125 2.59 0.25 10.96
C ALA A 125 2.80 -0.61 12.22
N GLN A 126 2.11 -0.31 13.33
CA GLN A 126 2.12 -1.12 14.55
C GLN A 126 1.53 -2.51 14.33
N GLU A 127 0.55 -2.62 13.44
CA GLU A 127 -0.10 -3.89 13.08
C GLU A 127 0.73 -4.74 12.09
N GLY A 128 1.83 -4.23 11.52
CA GLY A 128 2.74 -5.01 10.68
C GLY A 128 2.98 -4.47 9.27
N VAL A 129 2.46 -3.29 8.93
CA VAL A 129 2.86 -2.63 7.69
C VAL A 129 4.34 -2.22 7.78
N ALA A 130 5.13 -2.64 6.80
CA ALA A 130 6.59 -2.44 6.80
C ALA A 130 7.03 -1.12 6.16
N VAL A 131 6.26 -0.59 5.23
CA VAL A 131 6.56 0.66 4.52
C VAL A 131 5.32 1.54 4.51
N VAL A 132 5.44 2.73 5.09
CA VAL A 132 4.36 3.70 5.16
C VAL A 132 4.69 4.99 4.41
N GLY A 133 3.66 5.68 3.97
CA GLY A 133 3.78 6.96 3.28
C GLY A 133 2.43 7.54 2.93
N GLY A 134 2.39 8.41 1.95
CA GLY A 134 1.17 9.03 1.48
C GLY A 134 1.08 9.08 -0.04
N CYS A 135 -0.11 9.41 -0.55
CA CYS A 135 -0.41 9.61 -1.97
C CYS A 135 -1.14 10.95 -2.15
N CYS A 136 -2.24 10.97 -2.86
CA CYS A 136 -2.96 12.20 -3.17
C CYS A 136 -3.42 12.96 -1.92
N GLY A 137 -3.31 14.27 -1.94
CA GLY A 137 -3.69 15.14 -0.82
C GLY A 137 -2.68 15.21 0.32
N THR A 138 -1.68 14.32 0.38
CA THR A 138 -0.66 14.42 1.42
C THR A 138 0.33 15.55 1.15
N THR A 139 0.68 16.29 2.19
CA THR A 139 1.61 17.42 2.19
C THR A 139 2.88 17.04 2.96
N PRO A 140 3.94 17.87 2.90
CA PRO A 140 5.11 17.68 3.75
C PRO A 140 4.78 17.58 5.25
N GLU A 141 3.74 18.28 5.72
CA GLU A 141 3.27 18.20 7.11
C GLU A 141 2.74 16.81 7.46
N HIS A 142 1.91 16.20 6.60
CA HIS A 142 1.43 14.82 6.78
C HIS A 142 2.59 13.84 6.95
N ILE A 143 3.61 13.96 6.10
CA ILE A 143 4.77 13.07 6.14
C ILE A 143 5.64 13.33 7.37
N ALA A 144 5.81 14.59 7.78
CA ALA A 144 6.57 14.93 8.99
C ALA A 144 5.90 14.35 10.25
N LYS A 145 4.57 14.51 10.39
CA LYS A 145 3.80 13.93 11.50
C LYS A 145 3.80 12.41 11.48
N LEU A 146 3.64 11.80 10.30
CA LEU A 146 3.73 10.34 10.15
C LEU A 146 5.12 9.83 10.57
N HIS A 147 6.20 10.49 10.14
CA HIS A 147 7.56 10.14 10.54
C HIS A 147 7.72 10.20 12.08
N ALA A 148 7.22 11.26 12.71
CA ALA A 148 7.26 11.40 14.17
C ALA A 148 6.43 10.31 14.88
N ALA A 149 5.23 9.98 14.37
CA ALA A 149 4.36 8.96 14.92
C ALA A 149 4.94 7.53 14.80
N CYS A 150 5.74 7.28 13.77
CA CYS A 150 6.43 6.01 13.57
C CYS A 150 7.80 5.93 14.26
N ALA A 151 8.28 7.03 14.85
CA ALA A 151 9.57 7.05 15.52
C ALA A 151 9.59 6.05 16.69
N GLY A 152 10.55 5.14 16.68
CA GLY A 152 10.69 4.11 17.74
C GLY A 152 9.86 2.85 17.49
N LEU A 153 9.05 2.76 16.45
CA LEU A 153 8.42 1.50 16.08
C LEU A 153 9.47 0.51 15.54
N SER A 154 9.38 -0.72 16.04
CA SER A 154 10.19 -1.82 15.49
C SER A 154 9.43 -2.51 14.35
N PRO A 155 10.11 -2.86 13.23
CA PRO A 155 9.47 -3.59 12.16
C PRO A 155 8.90 -4.92 12.65
N VAL A 156 7.64 -5.20 12.29
CA VAL A 156 7.03 -6.51 12.50
C VAL A 156 7.39 -7.39 11.29
N PRO A 157 7.99 -8.58 11.50
CA PRO A 157 8.32 -9.45 10.39
C PRO A 157 7.04 -9.93 9.67
N PRO A 158 7.08 -10.09 8.34
CA PRO A 158 5.96 -10.65 7.60
C PRO A 158 5.57 -12.04 8.09
N PHE A 159 4.32 -12.43 7.84
CA PHE A 159 3.82 -13.75 8.19
C PHE A 159 4.61 -14.86 7.49
N SER A 160 5.10 -15.84 8.26
CA SER A 160 5.79 -17.00 7.69
C SER A 160 4.78 -18.05 7.25
N LYS A 161 4.60 -18.22 5.94
CA LYS A 161 3.79 -19.31 5.38
C LYS A 161 4.52 -20.62 5.56
N GLN A 162 3.89 -21.59 6.23
CA GLN A 162 4.36 -22.98 6.21
C GLN A 162 4.08 -23.56 4.81
N THR A 163 5.12 -24.03 4.14
CA THR A 163 4.97 -24.77 2.89
C THR A 163 4.41 -26.15 3.24
N ILE A 164 3.15 -26.39 2.90
CA ILE A 164 2.56 -27.73 3.00
C ILE A 164 2.94 -28.45 1.70
N TYR A 165 3.81 -29.43 1.79
CA TYR A 165 4.05 -30.37 0.69
C TYR A 165 2.91 -31.39 0.72
N LEU A 166 2.07 -31.40 -0.31
CA LEU A 166 1.08 -32.45 -0.58
C LEU A 166 1.70 -33.57 -1.38
#